data_78c7335e3a4a23cc224207a01fe57426
#
_entry.id   78c7335e3a4a23cc224207a01fe57426
#
_cell.length_a   1.000
_cell.length_b   1.000
_cell.length_c   1.000
_cell.angle_alpha   90.00
_cell.angle_beta   90.00
_cell.angle_gamma   90.00
#
_symmetry.space_group_name_H-M   'P 1'
#
loop_
_entity.id
_entity.type
_entity.pdbx_description
1 polymer ?
#
loop_
_entity_poly.entity_id
_entity_poly.type
_entity_poly.pdbx_seq_one_letter_code
_entity_poly.pdbx_strand_id
1 'polypeptide(L)'
;MKVAFISLGCAKNLVNTEQMMALCRDAGHTLLEEPAGADAVVINTCGFIDSAKEEAIDTILSVAELKSTGQVGKILVTGCLTQRYQQEILDELPEVDGIMGTGSYGEIVPALAEMMAGGTPRRFADIHGMIDEFDRVLTTPGHYAYLRIAEGCDNRCAYCVIPSLRGRYRSRRMEDVLAEAKKLADAGVKECIVIAQDITRYGIDLYGEKKLAALLRELCKLDFHWIRLHYLYPDEFTDELIDTIAAEDKVLPYLDIPIQHCNDKVLRAMNRRGDKAELLALFRELRERIPGLVLRTSLITGLPFEDEAAFEELCDFLREVRIERAGVFPYSPEEGTPAARMLNRVDTAEAERRAELVVDVQSRIMDDFNDSRMGTVVEVLCDGFDQQAMQFVGRSYAESPDIDGRIYFTADHEVEAGEFVPVRITGAMDGELTGQLAE
;
A
#
# COMPACT_ATOMS: atom_id res chain seq x y z
N MET A 1 6.93 -4.72 -30.11
CA MET A 1 6.54 -3.32 -29.93
C MET A 1 7.20 -2.74 -28.68
N LYS A 2 7.25 -1.43 -28.55
CA LYS A 2 7.73 -0.71 -27.37
C LYS A 2 6.53 -0.40 -26.49
N VAL A 3 6.58 -0.78 -25.22
CA VAL A 3 5.48 -0.61 -24.26
C VAL A 3 6.00 0.11 -23.04
N ALA A 4 5.35 1.19 -22.63
CA ALA A 4 5.59 1.87 -21.37
C ALA A 4 4.46 1.57 -20.37
N PHE A 5 4.78 1.57 -19.09
CA PHE A 5 3.83 1.34 -18.02
C PHE A 5 3.83 2.52 -17.02
N ILE A 6 2.64 2.94 -16.63
CA ILE A 6 2.44 3.88 -15.53
C ILE A 6 1.61 3.16 -14.46
N SER A 7 2.13 3.10 -13.24
CA SER A 7 1.46 2.46 -12.11
C SER A 7 1.02 3.50 -11.10
N LEU A 8 -0.29 3.63 -10.89
CA LEU A 8 -0.87 4.56 -9.93
C LEU A 8 -1.47 3.81 -8.74
N GLY A 9 -1.56 4.51 -7.61
CA GLY A 9 -2.23 4.05 -6.41
C GLY A 9 -1.34 3.19 -5.52
N CYS A 10 -1.78 1.99 -5.12
CA CYS A 10 -1.19 1.23 -4.03
C CYS A 10 -0.20 0.15 -4.49
N ALA A 11 0.59 -0.38 -3.54
CA ALA A 11 1.54 -1.47 -3.78
C ALA A 11 0.93 -2.73 -4.44
N LYS A 12 -0.38 -3.00 -4.24
CA LYS A 12 -1.06 -4.10 -4.94
C LYS A 12 -1.19 -3.83 -6.44
N ASN A 13 -1.45 -2.57 -6.83
CA ASN A 13 -1.42 -2.17 -8.24
C ASN A 13 -0.01 -2.28 -8.84
N LEU A 14 1.00 -1.86 -8.07
CA LEU A 14 2.41 -1.97 -8.51
C LEU A 14 2.77 -3.42 -8.83
N VAL A 15 2.48 -4.37 -7.93
CA VAL A 15 2.71 -5.80 -8.19
C VAL A 15 2.00 -6.28 -9.46
N ASN A 16 0.76 -5.83 -9.70
CA ASN A 16 0.06 -6.18 -10.93
C ASN A 16 0.71 -5.57 -12.18
N THR A 17 1.20 -4.32 -12.10
CA THR A 17 1.96 -3.69 -13.19
C THR A 17 3.22 -4.47 -13.49
N GLU A 18 4.01 -4.84 -12.50
CA GLU A 18 5.23 -5.62 -12.63
C GLU A 18 4.98 -7.01 -13.26
N GLN A 19 3.85 -7.64 -12.94
CA GLN A 19 3.41 -8.89 -13.58
C GLN A 19 3.07 -8.68 -15.06
N MET A 20 2.32 -7.63 -15.40
CA MET A 20 2.01 -7.28 -16.80
C MET A 20 3.29 -6.94 -17.60
N MET A 21 4.24 -6.26 -16.99
CA MET A 21 5.55 -5.97 -17.58
C MET A 21 6.29 -7.26 -17.91
N ALA A 22 6.31 -8.24 -17.00
CA ALA A 22 6.96 -9.54 -17.25
C ALA A 22 6.29 -10.27 -18.42
N LEU A 23 4.96 -10.33 -18.45
CA LEU A 23 4.21 -10.94 -19.58
C LEU A 23 4.54 -10.28 -20.91
N CYS A 24 4.64 -8.95 -20.96
CA CYS A 24 5.04 -8.23 -22.17
C CYS A 24 6.47 -8.50 -22.57
N ARG A 25 7.42 -8.50 -21.62
CA ARG A 25 8.83 -8.85 -21.88
C ARG A 25 8.95 -10.26 -22.46
N ASP A 26 8.28 -11.22 -21.86
CA ASP A 26 8.35 -12.64 -22.24
C ASP A 26 7.69 -12.90 -23.61
N ALA A 27 6.73 -12.03 -24.00
CA ALA A 27 6.18 -11.99 -25.35
C ALA A 27 7.07 -11.28 -26.38
N GLY A 28 8.28 -10.82 -25.98
CA GLY A 28 9.24 -10.18 -26.86
C GLY A 28 9.00 -8.68 -27.10
N HIS A 29 8.25 -8.02 -26.22
CA HIS A 29 8.08 -6.57 -26.25
C HIS A 29 9.24 -5.87 -25.53
N THR A 30 9.60 -4.67 -25.97
CA THR A 30 10.60 -3.82 -25.33
C THR A 30 9.88 -2.93 -24.31
N LEU A 31 10.29 -3.00 -23.05
CA LEU A 31 9.79 -2.12 -22.00
C LEU A 31 10.55 -0.78 -22.05
N LEU A 32 9.80 0.31 -21.98
CA LEU A 32 10.33 1.68 -21.86
C LEU A 32 10.06 2.23 -20.45
N GLU A 33 11.00 3.01 -19.94
CA GLU A 33 10.85 3.72 -18.68
C GLU A 33 9.87 4.91 -18.81
N GLU A 34 9.95 5.63 -19.95
CA GLU A 34 9.15 6.80 -20.22
C GLU A 34 8.09 6.54 -21.31
N PRO A 35 6.92 7.17 -21.24
CA PRO A 35 5.86 7.05 -22.25
C PRO A 35 6.26 7.50 -23.65
N ALA A 36 7.13 8.52 -23.76
CA ALA A 36 7.52 9.09 -25.04
C ALA A 36 8.28 8.07 -25.91
N GLY A 37 7.81 7.87 -27.12
CA GLY A 37 8.35 6.90 -28.07
C GLY A 37 7.77 5.48 -27.94
N ALA A 38 6.76 5.28 -27.10
CA ALA A 38 6.08 4.00 -26.94
C ALA A 38 5.04 3.78 -28.06
N ASP A 39 5.00 2.55 -28.58
CA ASP A 39 3.91 2.10 -29.44
C ASP A 39 2.59 2.00 -28.68
N ALA A 40 2.67 1.63 -27.39
CA ALA A 40 1.54 1.59 -26.47
C ALA A 40 1.97 1.99 -25.06
N VAL A 41 1.11 2.74 -24.35
CA VAL A 41 1.22 3.02 -22.92
C VAL A 41 0.12 2.30 -22.18
N VAL A 42 0.48 1.57 -21.12
CA VAL A 42 -0.44 0.88 -20.20
C VAL A 42 -0.49 1.66 -18.90
N ILE A 43 -1.67 2.18 -18.54
CA ILE A 43 -1.88 2.93 -17.31
C ILE A 43 -2.68 2.08 -16.34
N ASN A 44 -2.04 1.62 -15.26
CA ASN A 44 -2.70 0.86 -14.20
C ASN A 44 -3.19 1.83 -13.12
N THR A 45 -4.51 1.99 -13.03
CA THR A 45 -5.18 3.09 -12.32
C THR A 45 -5.72 2.68 -10.96
N CYS A 46 -5.78 3.64 -10.05
CA CYS A 46 -6.56 3.55 -8.81
C CYS A 46 -7.97 4.12 -9.03
N GLY A 47 -8.95 3.59 -8.33
CA GLY A 47 -10.35 4.04 -8.37
C GLY A 47 -11.00 3.93 -6.99
N PHE A 48 -10.18 4.04 -5.92
CA PHE A 48 -10.61 3.79 -4.55
C PHE A 48 -11.26 5.02 -3.92
N ILE A 49 -10.66 6.20 -4.06
CA ILE A 49 -11.16 7.49 -3.53
C ILE A 49 -11.11 8.55 -4.63
N ASP A 50 -11.84 9.66 -4.45
CA ASP A 50 -11.97 10.72 -5.46
C ASP A 50 -10.63 11.28 -5.91
N SER A 51 -9.72 11.63 -4.99
CA SER A 51 -8.38 12.13 -5.34
C SER A 51 -7.55 11.17 -6.19
N ALA A 52 -7.67 9.86 -5.95
CA ALA A 52 -6.99 8.85 -6.76
C ALA A 52 -7.62 8.66 -8.15
N LYS A 53 -8.93 8.96 -8.27
CA LYS A 53 -9.61 9.00 -9.59
C LYS A 53 -9.17 10.22 -10.39
N GLU A 54 -9.07 11.38 -9.75
CA GLU A 54 -8.56 12.61 -10.37
C GLU A 54 -7.13 12.41 -10.87
N GLU A 55 -6.22 11.90 -10.03
CA GLU A 55 -4.84 11.55 -10.44
C GLU A 55 -4.82 10.62 -11.66
N ALA A 56 -5.69 9.61 -11.68
CA ALA A 56 -5.75 8.66 -12.79
C ALA A 56 -6.25 9.33 -14.08
N ILE A 57 -7.26 10.18 -14.01
CA ILE A 57 -7.80 10.93 -15.16
C ILE A 57 -6.74 11.91 -15.69
N ASP A 58 -6.11 12.69 -14.82
CA ASP A 58 -5.06 13.65 -15.20
C ASP A 58 -3.87 12.93 -15.88
N THR A 59 -3.49 11.77 -15.38
CA THR A 59 -2.45 10.95 -16.00
C THR A 59 -2.85 10.46 -17.37
N ILE A 60 -4.10 9.98 -17.55
CA ILE A 60 -4.61 9.55 -18.86
C ILE A 60 -4.59 10.73 -19.83
N LEU A 61 -5.05 11.92 -19.43
CA LEU A 61 -5.07 13.12 -20.26
C LEU A 61 -3.66 13.59 -20.64
N SER A 62 -2.70 13.52 -19.70
CA SER A 62 -1.30 13.84 -19.98
C SER A 62 -0.69 12.92 -21.03
N VAL A 63 -0.99 11.62 -20.96
CA VAL A 63 -0.53 10.65 -21.98
C VAL A 63 -1.29 10.88 -23.31
N ALA A 64 -2.56 11.29 -23.27
CA ALA A 64 -3.32 11.64 -24.47
C ALA A 64 -2.73 12.84 -25.22
N GLU A 65 -2.15 13.82 -24.52
CA GLU A 65 -1.40 14.92 -25.16
C GLU A 65 -0.18 14.39 -25.92
N LEU A 66 0.58 13.46 -25.34
CA LEU A 66 1.71 12.80 -26.02
C LEU A 66 1.22 12.00 -27.25
N LYS A 67 0.07 11.37 -27.17
CA LYS A 67 -0.55 10.66 -28.29
C LYS A 67 -0.97 11.63 -29.39
N SER A 68 -1.54 12.78 -29.06
CA SER A 68 -1.96 13.82 -30.04
C SER A 68 -0.78 14.40 -30.83
N THR A 69 0.40 14.45 -30.21
CA THR A 69 1.65 14.90 -30.84
C THR A 69 2.44 13.80 -31.52
N GLY A 70 1.90 12.57 -31.54
CA GLY A 70 2.52 11.40 -32.20
C GLY A 70 3.71 10.80 -31.45
N GLN A 71 3.90 11.16 -30.16
CA GLN A 71 4.94 10.59 -29.31
C GLN A 71 4.52 9.25 -28.68
N VAL A 72 3.21 8.97 -28.60
CA VAL A 72 2.62 7.74 -28.11
C VAL A 72 1.65 7.21 -29.15
N GLY A 73 1.70 5.90 -29.42
CA GLY A 73 0.81 5.28 -30.42
C GLY A 73 -0.60 5.02 -29.89
N LYS A 74 -0.71 4.27 -28.79
CA LYS A 74 -1.96 3.77 -28.22
C LYS A 74 -1.97 3.86 -26.70
N ILE A 75 -3.17 3.95 -26.10
CA ILE A 75 -3.38 4.03 -24.64
C ILE A 75 -4.30 2.88 -24.20
N LEU A 76 -3.81 2.01 -23.32
CA LEU A 76 -4.56 0.98 -22.64
C LEU A 76 -4.69 1.32 -21.16
N VAL A 77 -5.91 1.45 -20.67
CA VAL A 77 -6.14 1.73 -19.24
C VAL A 77 -6.61 0.47 -18.54
N THR A 78 -6.04 0.19 -17.37
CA THR A 78 -6.38 -0.98 -16.55
C THR A 78 -6.49 -0.62 -15.08
N GLY A 79 -6.89 -1.57 -14.24
CA GLY A 79 -6.90 -1.41 -12.78
C GLY A 79 -8.26 -1.11 -12.17
N CYS A 80 -8.24 -0.47 -11.00
CA CYS A 80 -9.44 -0.26 -10.19
C CYS A 80 -10.42 0.73 -10.81
N LEU A 81 -9.94 1.78 -11.48
CA LEU A 81 -10.80 2.76 -12.12
C LEU A 81 -11.60 2.11 -13.28
N THR A 82 -10.92 1.38 -14.15
CA THR A 82 -11.59 0.67 -15.25
C THR A 82 -12.50 -0.45 -14.77
N GLN A 83 -12.13 -1.16 -13.69
CA GLN A 83 -13.01 -2.16 -13.08
C GLN A 83 -14.32 -1.54 -12.59
N ARG A 84 -14.25 -0.30 -12.08
CA ARG A 84 -15.40 0.40 -11.52
C ARG A 84 -16.33 0.99 -12.59
N TYR A 85 -15.76 1.66 -13.58
CA TYR A 85 -16.52 2.49 -14.54
C TYR A 85 -16.62 1.88 -15.95
N GLN A 86 -15.81 0.87 -16.26
CA GLN A 86 -15.91 0.08 -17.48
C GLN A 86 -16.13 0.93 -18.75
N GLN A 87 -17.34 0.82 -19.35
CA GLN A 87 -17.67 1.50 -20.58
C GLN A 87 -17.61 3.03 -20.48
N GLU A 88 -17.93 3.61 -19.33
CA GLU A 88 -17.89 5.06 -19.11
C GLU A 88 -16.50 5.66 -19.39
N ILE A 89 -15.42 4.88 -19.09
CA ILE A 89 -14.04 5.32 -19.40
C ILE A 89 -13.86 5.57 -20.91
N LEU A 90 -14.41 4.71 -21.77
CA LEU A 90 -14.30 4.87 -23.24
C LEU A 90 -15.24 5.95 -23.77
N ASP A 91 -16.36 6.17 -23.10
CA ASP A 91 -17.35 7.16 -23.53
C ASP A 91 -16.89 8.58 -23.17
N GLU A 92 -16.27 8.77 -21.99
CA GLU A 92 -15.82 10.08 -21.49
C GLU A 92 -14.37 10.41 -21.87
N LEU A 93 -13.54 9.40 -22.15
CA LEU A 93 -12.13 9.53 -22.54
C LEU A 93 -11.88 8.87 -23.88
N PRO A 94 -12.30 9.50 -25.00
CA PRO A 94 -12.21 8.92 -26.35
C PRO A 94 -10.76 8.71 -26.84
N GLU A 95 -9.77 9.26 -26.15
CA GLU A 95 -8.33 9.05 -26.41
C GLU A 95 -7.87 7.64 -26.02
N VAL A 96 -8.60 6.95 -25.12
CA VAL A 96 -8.30 5.60 -24.65
C VAL A 96 -8.67 4.57 -25.74
N ASP A 97 -7.71 3.73 -26.11
CA ASP A 97 -7.87 2.73 -27.17
C ASP A 97 -8.34 1.36 -26.65
N GLY A 98 -8.24 1.12 -25.34
CA GLY A 98 -8.68 -0.16 -24.75
C GLY A 98 -8.71 -0.12 -23.24
N ILE A 99 -9.50 -1.01 -22.63
CA ILE A 99 -9.68 -1.10 -21.18
C ILE A 99 -9.61 -2.53 -20.66
N MET A 100 -9.07 -2.69 -19.45
CA MET A 100 -9.01 -3.98 -18.76
C MET A 100 -9.36 -3.80 -17.27
N GLY A 101 -10.09 -4.76 -16.70
CA GLY A 101 -10.39 -4.81 -15.29
C GLY A 101 -9.32 -5.54 -14.47
N THR A 102 -9.49 -5.51 -13.14
CA THR A 102 -8.54 -6.09 -12.16
C THR A 102 -8.41 -7.61 -12.22
N GLY A 103 -9.34 -8.32 -12.83
CA GLY A 103 -9.29 -9.77 -13.05
C GLY A 103 -8.61 -10.21 -14.35
N SER A 104 -8.11 -9.28 -15.17
CA SER A 104 -7.70 -9.58 -16.54
C SER A 104 -6.23 -9.28 -16.84
N TYR A 105 -5.39 -9.11 -15.84
CA TYR A 105 -3.98 -8.73 -16.06
C TYR A 105 -3.20 -9.75 -16.93
N GLY A 106 -3.54 -11.05 -16.84
CA GLY A 106 -2.97 -12.10 -17.67
C GLY A 106 -3.28 -11.97 -19.18
N GLU A 107 -4.29 -11.18 -19.53
CA GLU A 107 -4.71 -10.94 -20.93
C GLU A 107 -4.02 -9.71 -21.56
N ILE A 108 -3.02 -9.13 -20.91
CA ILE A 108 -2.36 -7.89 -21.39
C ILE A 108 -1.79 -8.04 -22.81
N VAL A 109 -1.11 -9.14 -23.10
CA VAL A 109 -0.46 -9.36 -24.41
C VAL A 109 -1.50 -9.48 -25.54
N PRO A 110 -2.54 -10.34 -25.45
CA PRO A 110 -3.58 -10.37 -26.47
C PRO A 110 -4.39 -9.06 -26.57
N ALA A 111 -4.59 -8.32 -25.47
CA ALA A 111 -5.25 -7.02 -25.50
C ALA A 111 -4.42 -5.99 -26.29
N LEU A 112 -3.12 -5.92 -26.05
CA LEU A 112 -2.20 -5.06 -26.81
C LEU A 112 -2.19 -5.43 -28.30
N ALA A 113 -2.14 -6.72 -28.62
CA ALA A 113 -2.16 -7.18 -30.02
C ALA A 113 -3.47 -6.78 -30.76
N GLU A 114 -4.61 -6.93 -30.11
CA GLU A 114 -5.91 -6.49 -30.65
C GLU A 114 -5.95 -4.98 -30.87
N MET A 115 -5.47 -4.21 -29.88
CA MET A 115 -5.43 -2.75 -29.96
C MET A 115 -4.53 -2.26 -31.10
N MET A 116 -3.37 -2.89 -31.30
CA MET A 116 -2.45 -2.57 -32.40
C MET A 116 -3.01 -2.94 -33.77
N ALA A 117 -3.91 -3.92 -33.83
CA ALA A 117 -4.65 -4.28 -35.04
C ALA A 117 -5.84 -3.34 -35.34
N GLY A 118 -6.06 -2.30 -34.51
CA GLY A 118 -7.15 -1.33 -34.68
C GLY A 118 -8.46 -1.71 -33.98
N GLY A 119 -8.45 -2.75 -33.14
CA GLY A 119 -9.56 -3.08 -32.26
C GLY A 119 -9.55 -2.24 -30.96
N THR A 120 -10.64 -2.35 -30.20
CA THR A 120 -10.77 -1.73 -28.86
C THR A 120 -10.98 -2.85 -27.85
N PRO A 121 -9.91 -3.40 -27.28
CA PRO A 121 -10.02 -4.50 -26.31
C PRO A 121 -10.77 -4.07 -25.05
N ARG A 122 -11.65 -4.96 -24.57
CA ARG A 122 -12.41 -4.83 -23.33
C ARG A 122 -12.32 -6.16 -22.60
N ARG A 123 -11.53 -6.20 -21.53
CA ARG A 123 -11.24 -7.43 -20.79
C ARG A 123 -11.66 -7.29 -19.34
N PHE A 124 -12.69 -8.03 -18.93
CA PHE A 124 -13.25 -8.04 -17.58
C PHE A 124 -13.54 -9.49 -17.16
N ALA A 125 -12.50 -10.19 -16.71
CA ALA A 125 -12.64 -11.54 -16.18
C ALA A 125 -13.26 -11.53 -14.78
N ASP A 126 -13.63 -12.71 -14.30
CA ASP A 126 -14.23 -12.89 -12.98
C ASP A 126 -13.21 -12.53 -11.87
N ILE A 127 -13.50 -11.44 -11.15
CA ILE A 127 -12.69 -10.99 -10.00
C ILE A 127 -12.76 -11.92 -8.77
N HIS A 128 -13.62 -12.96 -8.82
CA HIS A 128 -13.76 -13.97 -7.76
C HIS A 128 -13.03 -15.28 -8.08
N GLY A 129 -12.45 -15.38 -9.29
CA GLY A 129 -11.67 -16.52 -9.76
C GLY A 129 -10.38 -16.74 -8.97
N MET A 130 -9.62 -17.76 -9.35
CA MET A 130 -8.29 -18.00 -8.76
C MET A 130 -7.36 -16.84 -9.11
N ILE A 131 -6.36 -16.61 -8.25
CA ILE A 131 -5.29 -15.65 -8.52
C ILE A 131 -4.32 -16.32 -9.48
N ASP A 132 -4.04 -15.66 -10.60
CA ASP A 132 -3.01 -16.10 -11.53
C ASP A 132 -1.62 -15.82 -10.95
N GLU A 133 -0.72 -16.77 -11.16
CA GLU A 133 0.68 -16.68 -10.75
C GLU A 133 1.55 -16.32 -11.96
N PHE A 134 2.18 -15.16 -11.92
CA PHE A 134 3.07 -14.67 -12.97
C PHE A 134 4.42 -14.26 -12.37
N ASP A 135 5.47 -14.34 -13.18
CA ASP A 135 6.72 -13.66 -12.88
C ASP A 135 6.53 -12.14 -12.93
N ARG A 136 7.47 -11.39 -12.38
CA ARG A 136 7.42 -9.92 -12.41
C ARG A 136 8.76 -9.30 -12.77
N VAL A 137 8.69 -8.09 -13.30
CA VAL A 137 9.82 -7.18 -13.46
C VAL A 137 9.75 -6.18 -12.33
N LEU A 138 10.70 -6.22 -11.40
CA LEU A 138 10.71 -5.29 -10.26
C LEU A 138 10.95 -3.86 -10.75
N THR A 139 10.13 -2.95 -10.26
CA THR A 139 10.22 -1.50 -10.50
C THR A 139 10.57 -0.72 -9.23
N THR A 140 10.50 -1.38 -8.07
CA THR A 140 11.07 -0.84 -6.83
C THR A 140 12.59 -0.77 -6.93
N PRO A 141 13.26 0.10 -6.15
CA PRO A 141 14.71 -0.02 -5.96
C PRO A 141 15.08 -1.44 -5.54
N GLY A 142 16.13 -2.00 -6.09
CA GLY A 142 16.45 -3.44 -5.97
C GLY A 142 16.60 -3.99 -4.55
N HIS A 143 16.62 -3.13 -3.53
CA HIS A 143 16.81 -3.51 -2.14
C HIS A 143 15.50 -3.76 -1.36
N TYR A 144 14.34 -3.37 -1.88
CA TYR A 144 13.05 -3.78 -1.29
C TYR A 144 12.04 -4.22 -2.34
N ALA A 145 11.08 -5.06 -1.95
CA ALA A 145 9.98 -5.48 -2.82
C ALA A 145 8.72 -5.82 -2.02
N TYR A 146 7.58 -5.57 -2.63
CA TYR A 146 6.29 -5.98 -2.07
C TYR A 146 6.01 -7.45 -2.41
N LEU A 147 5.58 -8.24 -1.44
CA LEU A 147 5.15 -9.63 -1.60
C LEU A 147 3.65 -9.72 -1.32
N ARG A 148 2.85 -9.82 -2.38
CA ARG A 148 1.40 -9.96 -2.25
C ARG A 148 1.03 -11.41 -1.93
N ILE A 149 0.39 -11.65 -0.78
CA ILE A 149 0.03 -13.00 -0.30
C ILE A 149 -1.44 -13.36 -0.50
N ALA A 150 -2.31 -12.37 -0.74
CA ALA A 150 -3.73 -12.56 -0.99
C ALA A 150 -4.30 -11.41 -1.83
N GLU A 151 -5.52 -11.58 -2.34
CA GLU A 151 -6.26 -10.59 -3.13
C GLU A 151 -7.73 -10.54 -2.69
N GLY A 152 -8.35 -9.35 -2.76
CA GLY A 152 -9.73 -9.14 -2.37
C GLY A 152 -9.95 -9.03 -0.85
N CYS A 153 -11.19 -8.77 -0.44
CA CYS A 153 -11.51 -8.53 0.97
C CYS A 153 -12.97 -8.89 1.28
N ASP A 154 -13.20 -9.60 2.39
CA ASP A 154 -14.52 -9.98 2.89
C ASP A 154 -14.98 -9.17 4.10
N ASN A 155 -14.21 -8.17 4.55
CA ASN A 155 -14.57 -7.36 5.75
C ASN A 155 -15.81 -6.48 5.53
N ARG A 156 -16.11 -6.10 4.27
CA ARG A 156 -17.33 -5.37 3.88
C ARG A 156 -17.58 -4.09 4.68
N CYS A 157 -16.51 -3.34 4.99
CA CYS A 157 -16.63 -2.04 5.63
C CYS A 157 -17.56 -1.14 4.80
N ALA A 158 -18.48 -0.43 5.47
CA ALA A 158 -19.56 0.29 4.80
C ALA A 158 -19.10 1.41 3.85
N TYR A 159 -17.91 1.96 4.06
CA TYR A 159 -17.29 3.00 3.23
C TYR A 159 -16.45 2.46 2.07
N CYS A 160 -16.22 1.14 1.98
CA CYS A 160 -15.16 0.57 1.14
C CYS A 160 -15.72 -0.08 -0.13
N VAL A 161 -15.11 0.26 -1.29
CA VAL A 161 -15.43 -0.29 -2.61
C VAL A 161 -14.59 -1.52 -2.98
N ILE A 162 -13.58 -1.89 -2.20
CA ILE A 162 -12.63 -2.97 -2.54
C ILE A 162 -13.31 -4.30 -2.89
N PRO A 163 -14.35 -4.78 -2.18
CA PRO A 163 -15.00 -6.03 -2.56
C PRO A 163 -15.59 -6.03 -3.98
N SER A 164 -16.04 -4.89 -4.49
CA SER A 164 -16.55 -4.75 -5.85
C SER A 164 -15.44 -4.60 -6.90
N LEU A 165 -14.25 -4.17 -6.50
CA LEU A 165 -13.11 -3.94 -7.40
C LEU A 165 -12.15 -5.13 -7.45
N ARG A 166 -11.95 -5.82 -6.33
CA ARG A 166 -10.95 -6.88 -6.16
C ARG A 166 -11.55 -8.25 -5.80
N GLY A 167 -12.88 -8.29 -5.65
CA GLY A 167 -13.60 -9.51 -5.34
C GLY A 167 -13.50 -9.95 -3.87
N ARG A 168 -13.95 -11.19 -3.62
CA ARG A 168 -13.83 -11.84 -2.32
C ARG A 168 -12.36 -12.07 -1.94
N TYR A 169 -12.12 -12.30 -0.66
CA TYR A 169 -10.80 -12.66 -0.15
C TYR A 169 -10.33 -14.01 -0.73
N ARG A 170 -9.12 -14.05 -1.25
CA ARG A 170 -8.48 -15.24 -1.82
C ARG A 170 -7.01 -15.21 -1.46
N SER A 171 -6.56 -16.21 -0.72
CA SER A 171 -5.14 -16.43 -0.43
C SER A 171 -4.42 -17.04 -1.63
N ARG A 172 -3.17 -16.70 -1.83
CA ARG A 172 -2.25 -17.47 -2.67
C ARG A 172 -1.78 -18.68 -1.90
N ARG A 173 -1.50 -19.77 -2.59
CA ARG A 173 -0.94 -20.98 -1.94
C ARG A 173 0.42 -20.63 -1.34
N MET A 174 0.73 -21.22 -0.19
CA MET A 174 1.99 -20.95 0.53
C MET A 174 3.22 -21.27 -0.34
N GLU A 175 3.15 -22.35 -1.12
CA GLU A 175 4.22 -22.78 -2.01
C GLU A 175 4.52 -21.72 -3.09
N ASP A 176 3.49 -21.11 -3.67
CA ASP A 176 3.63 -20.09 -4.71
C ASP A 176 4.19 -18.79 -4.14
N VAL A 177 3.71 -18.40 -2.95
CA VAL A 177 4.23 -17.22 -2.22
C VAL A 177 5.72 -17.41 -1.87
N LEU A 178 6.10 -18.59 -1.36
CA LEU A 178 7.49 -18.90 -1.00
C LEU A 178 8.39 -19.02 -2.23
N ALA A 179 7.87 -19.53 -3.34
CA ALA A 179 8.63 -19.59 -4.60
C ALA A 179 8.93 -18.19 -5.14
N GLU A 180 7.98 -17.26 -5.08
CA GLU A 180 8.21 -15.85 -5.43
C GLU A 180 9.17 -15.19 -4.44
N ALA A 181 8.94 -15.34 -3.14
CA ALA A 181 9.80 -14.77 -2.10
C ALA A 181 11.26 -15.24 -2.25
N LYS A 182 11.47 -16.51 -2.61
CA LYS A 182 12.83 -17.02 -2.89
C LYS A 182 13.45 -16.32 -4.08
N LYS A 183 12.72 -16.09 -5.18
CA LYS A 183 13.23 -15.35 -6.33
C LYS A 183 13.65 -13.93 -5.95
N LEU A 184 12.87 -13.25 -5.10
CA LEU A 184 13.17 -11.92 -4.59
C LEU A 184 14.45 -11.92 -3.74
N ALA A 185 14.58 -12.87 -2.81
CA ALA A 185 15.78 -13.02 -1.99
C ALA A 185 17.02 -13.34 -2.84
N ASP A 186 16.92 -14.28 -3.78
CA ASP A 186 17.99 -14.65 -4.71
C ASP A 186 18.41 -13.46 -5.62
N ALA A 187 17.48 -12.53 -5.90
CA ALA A 187 17.76 -11.29 -6.63
C ALA A 187 18.43 -10.19 -5.78
N GLY A 188 18.59 -10.41 -4.46
CA GLY A 188 19.28 -9.49 -3.56
C GLY A 188 18.36 -8.52 -2.82
N VAL A 189 17.04 -8.69 -2.88
CA VAL A 189 16.08 -7.91 -2.10
C VAL A 189 16.37 -8.07 -0.61
N LYS A 190 16.54 -6.95 0.10
CA LYS A 190 16.87 -6.90 1.52
C LYS A 190 15.62 -6.79 2.41
N GLU A 191 14.65 -6.00 2.00
CA GLU A 191 13.39 -5.81 2.72
C GLU A 191 12.22 -6.40 1.92
N CYS A 192 11.56 -7.41 2.50
CA CYS A 192 10.34 -8.00 1.97
C CYS A 192 9.12 -7.39 2.67
N ILE A 193 8.26 -6.70 1.92
CA ILE A 193 7.05 -6.05 2.47
C ILE A 193 5.85 -6.91 2.11
N VAL A 194 5.29 -7.58 3.11
CA VAL A 194 4.14 -8.49 2.96
C VAL A 194 2.85 -7.69 2.90
N ILE A 195 2.10 -7.85 1.81
CA ILE A 195 0.87 -7.09 1.54
C ILE A 195 -0.30 -7.97 1.11
N ALA A 196 -1.51 -7.51 1.44
CA ALA A 196 -2.80 -7.87 0.87
C ALA A 196 -3.78 -6.72 1.17
N GLN A 197 -5.09 -6.91 0.99
CA GLN A 197 -6.09 -6.02 1.57
C GLN A 197 -6.27 -6.27 3.07
N ASP A 198 -5.93 -7.48 3.52
CA ASP A 198 -5.92 -7.91 4.91
C ASP A 198 -5.00 -9.14 5.01
N ILE A 199 -3.79 -8.98 5.56
CA ILE A 199 -2.85 -10.11 5.66
C ILE A 199 -3.18 -11.06 6.83
N THR A 200 -3.90 -10.57 7.85
CA THR A 200 -4.18 -11.36 9.06
C THR A 200 -5.08 -12.56 8.80
N ARG A 201 -5.85 -12.54 7.70
CA ARG A 201 -6.73 -13.64 7.30
C ARG A 201 -6.06 -14.67 6.39
N TYR A 202 -4.77 -14.51 6.07
CA TYR A 202 -4.08 -15.39 5.16
C TYR A 202 -4.25 -16.87 5.52
N GLY A 203 -4.67 -17.64 4.52
CA GLY A 203 -4.83 -19.08 4.61
C GLY A 203 -6.22 -19.58 5.00
N ILE A 204 -7.09 -18.73 5.55
CA ILE A 204 -8.39 -19.16 6.08
C ILE A 204 -9.30 -19.79 5.01
N ASP A 205 -9.26 -19.27 3.80
CA ASP A 205 -10.04 -19.74 2.65
C ASP A 205 -9.47 -21.01 2.01
N LEU A 206 -8.14 -21.22 2.07
CA LEU A 206 -7.47 -22.38 1.47
C LEU A 206 -7.28 -23.52 2.44
N TYR A 207 -6.96 -23.24 3.71
CA TYR A 207 -6.55 -24.24 4.69
C TYR A 207 -7.56 -24.39 5.85
N GLY A 208 -8.60 -23.54 5.90
CA GLY A 208 -9.58 -23.52 6.99
C GLY A 208 -9.07 -22.92 8.31
N GLU A 209 -7.85 -22.40 8.31
CA GLU A 209 -7.18 -21.74 9.46
C GLU A 209 -6.25 -20.63 9.02
N LYS A 210 -5.95 -19.69 9.92
CA LYS A 210 -5.00 -18.61 9.69
C LYS A 210 -3.57 -19.17 9.59
N LYS A 211 -2.84 -18.79 8.54
CA LYS A 211 -1.49 -19.29 8.24
C LYS A 211 -0.43 -18.22 8.18
N LEU A 212 -0.74 -16.97 8.54
CA LEU A 212 0.25 -15.89 8.46
C LEU A 212 1.47 -16.19 9.33
N ALA A 213 1.29 -16.62 10.57
CA ALA A 213 2.41 -16.98 11.47
C ALA A 213 3.31 -18.07 10.87
N ALA A 214 2.71 -19.11 10.29
CA ALA A 214 3.47 -20.18 9.62
C ALA A 214 4.21 -19.65 8.39
N LEU A 215 3.58 -18.81 7.58
CA LEU A 215 4.22 -18.18 6.42
C LEU A 215 5.41 -17.30 6.84
N LEU A 216 5.29 -16.50 7.89
CA LEU A 216 6.37 -15.66 8.40
C LEU A 216 7.59 -16.48 8.82
N ARG A 217 7.40 -17.58 9.54
CA ARG A 217 8.49 -18.48 9.91
C ARG A 217 9.22 -19.08 8.70
N GLU A 218 8.49 -19.37 7.61
CA GLU A 218 9.12 -19.85 6.39
C GLU A 218 9.85 -18.70 5.63
N LEU A 219 9.28 -17.50 5.58
CA LEU A 219 9.93 -16.34 4.98
C LEU A 219 11.22 -15.96 5.72
N CYS A 220 11.27 -16.10 7.05
CA CYS A 220 12.47 -15.85 7.85
C CYS A 220 13.65 -16.77 7.53
N LYS A 221 13.42 -17.93 6.90
CA LYS A 221 14.48 -18.83 6.43
C LYS A 221 15.16 -18.36 5.15
N LEU A 222 14.54 -17.43 4.42
CA LEU A 222 15.09 -16.83 3.19
C LEU A 222 16.08 -15.71 3.53
N ASP A 223 16.88 -15.31 2.54
CA ASP A 223 17.95 -14.30 2.69
C ASP A 223 17.41 -12.86 2.62
N PHE A 224 16.32 -12.58 3.35
CA PHE A 224 15.90 -11.22 3.65
C PHE A 224 16.57 -10.75 4.93
N HIS A 225 16.85 -9.44 5.04
CA HIS A 225 17.27 -8.82 6.28
C HIS A 225 16.04 -8.37 7.07
N TRP A 226 15.04 -7.76 6.40
CA TRP A 226 13.80 -7.29 6.97
C TRP A 226 12.56 -7.90 6.31
N ILE A 227 11.55 -8.20 7.13
CA ILE A 227 10.20 -8.58 6.72
C ILE A 227 9.24 -7.61 7.38
N ARG A 228 8.60 -6.75 6.59
CA ARG A 228 7.64 -5.75 7.06
C ARG A 228 6.22 -6.19 6.78
N LEU A 229 5.28 -5.87 7.69
CA LEU A 229 3.88 -6.27 7.60
C LEU A 229 2.98 -5.06 7.41
N HIS A 230 2.17 -5.06 6.35
CA HIS A 230 1.18 -4.02 6.09
C HIS A 230 -0.25 -4.59 6.04
N TYR A 231 -1.22 -3.78 6.46
CA TYR A 231 -2.66 -4.08 6.38
C TYR A 231 -3.09 -5.23 7.27
N LEU A 232 -2.81 -5.12 8.57
CA LEU A 232 -3.31 -6.05 9.58
C LEU A 232 -4.68 -5.57 10.11
N TYR A 233 -5.66 -6.47 10.18
CA TYR A 233 -6.97 -6.12 10.71
C TYR A 233 -7.01 -6.36 12.23
N PRO A 234 -7.50 -5.39 13.06
CA PRO A 234 -7.26 -5.42 14.51
C PRO A 234 -7.89 -6.61 15.23
N ASP A 235 -9.09 -7.08 14.82
CA ASP A 235 -9.79 -8.21 15.46
C ASP A 235 -9.36 -9.59 14.95
N GLU A 236 -8.34 -9.65 14.11
CA GLU A 236 -7.86 -10.89 13.50
C GLU A 236 -6.51 -11.38 14.09
N PHE A 237 -5.95 -10.67 15.06
CA PHE A 237 -4.72 -11.10 15.74
C PHE A 237 -4.96 -12.40 16.54
N THR A 238 -3.94 -13.25 16.56
CA THR A 238 -3.89 -14.45 17.37
C THR A 238 -2.64 -14.47 18.22
N ASP A 239 -2.65 -15.15 19.37
CA ASP A 239 -1.46 -15.32 20.19
C ASP A 239 -0.26 -15.84 19.40
N GLU A 240 -0.50 -16.84 18.51
CA GLU A 240 0.55 -17.40 17.66
C GLU A 240 1.18 -16.35 16.74
N LEU A 241 0.37 -15.43 16.17
CA LEU A 241 0.88 -14.37 15.32
C LEU A 241 1.71 -13.38 16.13
N ILE A 242 1.23 -12.95 17.30
CA ILE A 242 1.93 -12.00 18.17
C ILE A 242 3.26 -12.61 18.62
N ASP A 243 3.26 -13.88 19.09
CA ASP A 243 4.47 -14.59 19.50
C ASP A 243 5.46 -14.76 18.35
N THR A 244 4.97 -15.00 17.13
CA THR A 244 5.83 -15.13 15.95
C THR A 244 6.49 -13.80 15.60
N ILE A 245 5.74 -12.70 15.61
CA ILE A 245 6.29 -11.36 15.36
C ILE A 245 7.34 -10.99 16.43
N ALA A 246 7.08 -11.34 17.69
CA ALA A 246 8.00 -11.05 18.79
C ALA A 246 9.27 -11.91 18.78
N ALA A 247 9.21 -13.13 18.23
CA ALA A 247 10.30 -14.09 18.29
C ALA A 247 11.21 -14.10 17.05
N GLU A 248 10.71 -13.67 15.90
CA GLU A 248 11.44 -13.73 14.62
C GLU A 248 12.17 -12.40 14.37
N ASP A 249 13.48 -12.37 14.54
CA ASP A 249 14.32 -11.17 14.44
C ASP A 249 14.21 -10.42 13.11
N LYS A 250 13.85 -11.13 12.02
CA LYS A 250 13.67 -10.52 10.68
C LYS A 250 12.32 -9.85 10.50
N VAL A 251 11.31 -10.22 11.31
CA VAL A 251 9.99 -9.58 11.27
C VAL A 251 10.08 -8.28 12.05
N LEU A 252 9.93 -7.17 11.34
CA LEU A 252 10.06 -5.86 11.96
C LEU A 252 8.96 -5.61 13.00
N PRO A 253 9.30 -5.02 14.16
CA PRO A 253 8.32 -4.58 15.14
C PRO A 253 7.63 -3.28 14.69
N TYR A 254 7.07 -3.32 13.48
CA TYR A 254 6.32 -2.26 12.83
C TYR A 254 5.02 -2.87 12.30
N LEU A 255 3.88 -2.43 12.82
CA LEU A 255 2.59 -2.99 12.48
C LEU A 255 1.65 -1.91 11.95
N ASP A 256 1.24 -2.04 10.68
CA ASP A 256 0.22 -1.19 10.06
C ASP A 256 -1.17 -1.78 10.31
N ILE A 257 -1.91 -1.18 11.25
CA ILE A 257 -3.22 -1.63 11.73
C ILE A 257 -4.26 -0.52 11.47
N PRO A 258 -4.91 -0.48 10.30
CA PRO A 258 -5.88 0.56 9.94
C PRO A 258 -7.15 0.45 10.79
N ILE A 259 -7.28 1.21 11.87
CA ILE A 259 -8.48 1.21 12.73
C ILE A 259 -9.62 2.03 12.15
N GLN A 260 -9.32 3.05 11.36
CA GLN A 260 -10.21 4.02 10.74
C GLN A 260 -10.87 4.98 11.74
N HIS A 261 -11.40 4.50 12.85
CA HIS A 261 -11.99 5.24 13.96
C HIS A 261 -11.94 4.41 15.24
N CYS A 262 -12.19 5.02 16.42
CA CYS A 262 -12.26 4.30 17.70
C CYS A 262 -13.64 4.30 18.35
N ASN A 263 -14.55 5.22 17.96
CA ASN A 263 -15.87 5.31 18.58
C ASN A 263 -16.78 4.14 18.19
N ASP A 264 -17.38 3.48 19.16
CA ASP A 264 -18.18 2.26 18.98
C ASP A 264 -19.39 2.46 18.05
N LYS A 265 -20.04 3.63 18.10
CA LYS A 265 -21.19 3.94 17.25
C LYS A 265 -20.77 4.07 15.80
N VAL A 266 -19.65 4.76 15.55
CA VAL A 266 -19.07 4.94 14.21
C VAL A 266 -18.57 3.60 13.66
N LEU A 267 -17.81 2.83 14.43
CA LEU A 267 -17.30 1.50 14.03
C LEU A 267 -18.45 0.56 13.64
N ARG A 268 -19.49 0.50 14.47
CA ARG A 268 -20.67 -0.32 14.19
C ARG A 268 -21.42 0.14 12.94
N ALA A 269 -21.59 1.45 12.74
CA ALA A 269 -22.21 2.00 11.54
C ALA A 269 -21.38 1.70 10.27
N MET A 270 -20.06 1.68 10.38
CA MET A 270 -19.14 1.35 9.31
C MET A 270 -18.95 -0.16 9.09
N ASN A 271 -19.74 -1.00 9.75
CA ASN A 271 -19.63 -2.46 9.71
C ASN A 271 -18.21 -2.95 10.04
N ARG A 272 -17.56 -2.26 10.98
CA ARG A 272 -16.28 -2.71 11.53
C ARG A 272 -16.52 -3.50 12.80
N ARG A 273 -15.80 -4.61 12.92
CA ARG A 273 -15.85 -5.46 14.11
C ARG A 273 -14.97 -4.86 15.20
N GLY A 274 -15.31 -5.17 16.43
CA GLY A 274 -14.65 -4.67 17.61
C GLY A 274 -15.20 -3.34 18.10
N ASP A 275 -14.68 -2.90 19.24
CA ASP A 275 -15.02 -1.66 19.92
C ASP A 275 -13.76 -0.98 20.46
N LYS A 276 -13.93 0.20 21.08
CA LYS A 276 -12.79 0.96 21.65
C LYS A 276 -12.03 0.18 22.73
N ALA A 277 -12.75 -0.55 23.57
CA ALA A 277 -12.13 -1.31 24.65
C ALA A 277 -11.24 -2.44 24.12
N GLU A 278 -11.69 -3.13 23.08
CA GLU A 278 -10.93 -4.17 22.39
C GLU A 278 -9.70 -3.59 21.69
N LEU A 279 -9.80 -2.41 21.03
CA LEU A 279 -8.67 -1.72 20.43
C LEU A 279 -7.61 -1.34 21.49
N LEU A 280 -8.04 -0.76 22.62
CA LEU A 280 -7.13 -0.42 23.73
C LEU A 280 -6.44 -1.65 24.31
N ALA A 281 -7.18 -2.75 24.48
CA ALA A 281 -6.63 -4.01 24.96
C ALA A 281 -5.60 -4.58 23.99
N LEU A 282 -5.90 -4.63 22.70
CA LEU A 282 -5.00 -5.10 21.65
C LEU A 282 -3.70 -4.28 21.63
N PHE A 283 -3.76 -2.96 21.57
CA PHE A 283 -2.57 -2.14 21.48
C PHE A 283 -1.70 -2.23 22.75
N ARG A 284 -2.31 -2.36 23.93
CA ARG A 284 -1.58 -2.64 25.15
C ARG A 284 -0.86 -3.98 25.09
N GLU A 285 -1.55 -5.04 24.71
CA GLU A 285 -0.99 -6.38 24.57
C GLU A 285 0.17 -6.41 23.57
N LEU A 286 -0.02 -5.80 22.38
CA LEU A 286 1.03 -5.72 21.37
C LEU A 286 2.30 -5.02 21.90
N ARG A 287 2.13 -3.89 22.62
CA ARG A 287 3.27 -3.16 23.21
C ARG A 287 3.96 -3.94 24.32
N GLU A 288 3.21 -4.73 25.11
CA GLU A 288 3.76 -5.58 26.19
C GLU A 288 4.55 -6.77 25.61
N ARG A 289 4.09 -7.34 24.49
CA ARG A 289 4.67 -8.58 23.94
C ARG A 289 5.72 -8.34 22.85
N ILE A 290 5.70 -7.21 22.16
CA ILE A 290 6.59 -6.90 21.04
C ILE A 290 7.50 -5.72 21.44
N PRO A 291 8.77 -5.98 21.84
CA PRO A 291 9.71 -4.91 22.20
C PRO A 291 10.00 -3.98 21.01
N GLY A 292 10.04 -2.68 21.26
CA GLY A 292 10.34 -1.67 20.24
C GLY A 292 9.25 -1.47 19.20
N LEU A 293 8.02 -1.93 19.47
CA LEU A 293 6.90 -1.83 18.56
C LEU A 293 6.62 -0.39 18.12
N VAL A 294 6.53 -0.18 16.82
CA VAL A 294 6.01 1.01 16.16
C VAL A 294 4.65 0.68 15.56
N LEU A 295 3.63 1.41 15.98
CA LEU A 295 2.29 1.28 15.45
C LEU A 295 2.06 2.31 14.34
N ARG A 296 1.49 1.84 13.25
CA ARG A 296 0.93 2.68 12.20
C ARG A 296 -0.56 2.41 12.06
N THR A 297 -1.31 3.46 11.73
CA THR A 297 -2.75 3.33 11.47
C THR A 297 -3.19 4.24 10.31
N SER A 298 -4.40 3.99 9.83
CA SER A 298 -5.14 4.92 8.98
C SER A 298 -6.42 5.33 9.69
N LEU A 299 -6.76 6.61 9.61
CA LEU A 299 -7.93 7.23 10.24
C LEU A 299 -8.78 7.92 9.20
N ILE A 300 -10.09 7.89 9.39
CA ILE A 300 -11.05 8.60 8.54
C ILE A 300 -11.90 9.50 9.44
N THR A 301 -11.89 10.81 9.15
CA THR A 301 -12.71 11.81 9.82
C THR A 301 -13.96 12.13 9.00
N GLY A 302 -15.04 12.51 9.66
CA GLY A 302 -16.30 12.85 8.98
C GLY A 302 -17.12 11.65 8.52
N LEU A 303 -16.84 10.46 9.06
CA LEU A 303 -17.64 9.27 8.80
C LEU A 303 -19.12 9.48 9.22
N PRO A 304 -20.08 8.83 8.56
CA PRO A 304 -21.46 8.83 9.05
C PRO A 304 -21.54 8.47 10.53
N PHE A 305 -22.36 9.23 11.28
CA PHE A 305 -22.54 9.15 12.73
C PHE A 305 -21.38 9.65 13.60
N GLU A 306 -20.34 10.23 13.04
CA GLU A 306 -19.30 10.93 13.79
C GLU A 306 -19.82 12.30 14.22
N ASP A 307 -20.42 12.37 15.40
CA ASP A 307 -20.75 13.64 16.05
C ASP A 307 -19.50 14.24 16.73
N GLU A 308 -19.63 15.45 17.31
CA GLU A 308 -18.50 16.14 17.94
C GLU A 308 -17.89 15.30 19.09
N ALA A 309 -18.72 14.63 19.89
CA ALA A 309 -18.23 13.78 20.98
C ALA A 309 -17.43 12.58 20.46
N ALA A 310 -17.85 11.97 19.34
CA ALA A 310 -17.11 10.88 18.71
C ALA A 310 -15.78 11.35 18.13
N PHE A 311 -15.74 12.56 17.58
CA PHE A 311 -14.51 13.20 17.09
C PHE A 311 -13.53 13.51 18.24
N GLU A 312 -14.01 14.13 19.33
CA GLU A 312 -13.21 14.37 20.53
C GLU A 312 -12.64 13.06 21.09
N GLU A 313 -13.47 12.01 21.13
CA GLU A 313 -13.05 10.68 21.57
C GLU A 313 -11.93 10.09 20.71
N LEU A 314 -11.94 10.32 19.40
CA LEU A 314 -10.85 9.91 18.50
C LEU A 314 -9.54 10.62 18.85
N CYS A 315 -9.59 11.93 19.08
CA CYS A 315 -8.43 12.72 19.48
C CYS A 315 -7.86 12.25 20.83
N ASP A 316 -8.74 11.95 21.80
CA ASP A 316 -8.32 11.47 23.11
C ASP A 316 -7.75 10.05 23.05
N PHE A 317 -8.33 9.18 22.22
CA PHE A 317 -7.80 7.85 21.96
C PHE A 317 -6.36 7.90 21.41
N LEU A 318 -6.08 8.78 20.46
CA LEU A 318 -4.72 8.96 19.91
C LEU A 318 -3.73 9.42 20.99
N ARG A 319 -4.13 10.37 21.85
CA ARG A 319 -3.31 10.85 22.96
C ARG A 319 -3.02 9.75 23.99
N GLU A 320 -4.01 8.86 24.23
CA GLU A 320 -3.87 7.74 25.17
C GLU A 320 -2.97 6.64 24.60
N VAL A 321 -3.25 6.18 23.37
CA VAL A 321 -2.53 5.04 22.76
C VAL A 321 -1.16 5.44 22.22
N ARG A 322 -1.01 6.72 21.81
CA ARG A 322 0.23 7.27 21.23
C ARG A 322 0.74 6.44 20.06
N ILE A 323 -0.11 6.28 19.04
CA ILE A 323 0.27 5.61 17.79
C ILE A 323 1.32 6.46 17.08
N GLU A 324 2.48 5.91 16.77
CA GLU A 324 3.66 6.63 16.27
C GLU A 324 3.44 7.18 14.85
N ARG A 325 2.72 6.46 14.01
CA ARG A 325 2.49 6.81 12.60
C ARG A 325 1.01 6.75 12.25
N ALA A 326 0.46 7.77 11.62
CA ALA A 326 -0.91 7.71 11.13
C ALA A 326 -1.12 8.49 9.83
N GLY A 327 -1.83 7.87 8.89
CA GLY A 327 -2.44 8.58 7.77
C GLY A 327 -3.86 9.01 8.15
N VAL A 328 -4.21 10.26 7.93
CA VAL A 328 -5.53 10.81 8.24
C VAL A 328 -6.20 11.28 6.95
N PHE A 329 -7.43 10.85 6.73
CA PHE A 329 -8.17 11.15 5.50
C PHE A 329 -9.56 11.68 5.84
N PRO A 330 -10.05 12.74 5.19
CA PRO A 330 -11.46 13.07 5.23
C PRO A 330 -12.27 11.99 4.51
N TYR A 331 -13.48 11.73 4.99
CA TYR A 331 -14.36 10.73 4.40
C TYR A 331 -14.77 11.11 2.97
N SER A 332 -14.47 10.24 2.02
CA SER A 332 -14.93 10.31 0.63
C SER A 332 -16.17 9.42 0.46
N PRO A 333 -17.35 9.97 0.11
CA PRO A 333 -18.59 9.21 -0.04
C PRO A 333 -18.61 8.46 -1.39
N GLU A 334 -17.93 7.33 -1.45
CA GLU A 334 -17.74 6.55 -2.67
C GLU A 334 -19.06 5.94 -3.17
N GLU A 335 -19.36 6.19 -4.43
CA GLU A 335 -20.56 5.66 -5.11
C GLU A 335 -20.66 4.14 -4.98
N GLY A 336 -21.87 3.64 -4.78
CA GLY A 336 -22.14 2.21 -4.61
C GLY A 336 -21.95 1.69 -3.17
N THR A 337 -21.27 2.45 -2.29
CA THR A 337 -21.04 2.03 -0.90
C THR A 337 -22.28 2.24 -0.03
N PRO A 338 -22.49 1.40 1.01
CA PRO A 338 -23.55 1.64 2.00
C PRO A 338 -23.43 3.00 2.71
N ALA A 339 -22.22 3.41 3.09
CA ALA A 339 -21.96 4.65 3.82
C ALA A 339 -22.35 5.90 3.00
N ALA A 340 -22.15 5.89 1.68
CA ALA A 340 -22.54 7.00 0.82
C ALA A 340 -24.06 7.25 0.78
N ARG A 341 -24.86 6.25 1.18
CA ARG A 341 -26.33 6.35 1.24
C ARG A 341 -26.88 6.74 2.61
N MET A 342 -26.03 6.82 3.62
CA MET A 342 -26.41 7.18 4.98
C MET A 342 -26.74 8.68 5.08
N LEU A 343 -27.76 9.04 5.85
CA LEU A 343 -28.23 10.42 5.99
C LEU A 343 -27.42 11.22 7.01
N ASN A 344 -26.85 10.56 8.02
CA ASN A 344 -26.11 11.20 9.11
C ASN A 344 -24.63 11.36 8.72
N ARG A 345 -24.37 12.03 7.61
CA ARG A 345 -23.02 12.35 7.15
C ARG A 345 -22.58 13.69 7.70
N VAL A 346 -21.31 13.80 7.99
CA VAL A 346 -20.64 15.08 8.27
C VAL A 346 -20.47 15.83 6.95
N ASP A 347 -20.57 17.13 6.98
CA ASP A 347 -20.26 17.99 5.82
C ASP A 347 -18.79 17.84 5.42
N THR A 348 -18.48 17.90 4.11
CA THR A 348 -17.13 17.68 3.60
C THR A 348 -16.12 18.66 4.19
N ALA A 349 -16.47 19.95 4.25
CA ALA A 349 -15.57 20.96 4.82
C ALA A 349 -15.30 20.71 6.32
N GLU A 350 -16.32 20.20 7.06
CA GLU A 350 -16.13 19.81 8.45
C GLU A 350 -15.27 18.54 8.57
N ALA A 351 -15.42 17.56 7.67
CA ALA A 351 -14.58 16.37 7.65
C ALA A 351 -13.11 16.72 7.39
N GLU A 352 -12.85 17.63 6.45
CA GLU A 352 -11.52 18.17 6.16
C GLU A 352 -10.93 18.91 7.36
N ARG A 353 -11.70 19.82 7.98
CA ARG A 353 -11.28 20.51 9.21
C ARG A 353 -10.92 19.55 10.34
N ARG A 354 -11.71 18.49 10.52
CA ARG A 354 -11.43 17.45 11.51
C ARG A 354 -10.16 16.67 11.17
N ALA A 355 -9.94 16.39 9.90
CA ALA A 355 -8.70 15.73 9.45
C ALA A 355 -7.47 16.57 9.82
N GLU A 356 -7.48 17.88 9.55
CA GLU A 356 -6.39 18.79 9.94
C GLU A 356 -6.14 18.77 11.45
N LEU A 357 -7.19 18.81 12.26
CA LEU A 357 -7.05 18.75 13.73
C LEU A 357 -6.49 17.40 14.24
N VAL A 358 -6.87 16.29 13.61
CA VAL A 358 -6.31 14.98 13.94
C VAL A 358 -4.84 14.91 13.51
N VAL A 359 -4.48 15.50 12.36
CA VAL A 359 -3.08 15.63 11.92
C VAL A 359 -2.27 16.41 12.96
N ASP A 360 -2.80 17.54 13.48
CA ASP A 360 -2.13 18.31 14.53
C ASP A 360 -1.88 17.48 15.82
N VAL A 361 -2.85 16.66 16.22
CA VAL A 361 -2.67 15.74 17.37
C VAL A 361 -1.60 14.71 17.06
N GLN A 362 -1.66 14.12 15.87
CA GLN A 362 -0.77 13.06 15.45
C GLN A 362 0.67 13.54 15.25
N SER A 363 0.86 14.75 14.70
CA SER A 363 2.19 15.34 14.51
C SER A 363 2.93 15.47 15.82
N ARG A 364 2.25 15.89 16.90
CA ARG A 364 2.88 15.99 18.24
C ARG A 364 3.30 14.63 18.79
N ILE A 365 2.51 13.57 18.53
CA ILE A 365 2.85 12.22 18.96
C ILE A 365 4.05 11.70 18.17
N MET A 366 4.09 11.97 16.87
CA MET A 366 5.21 11.63 15.99
C MET A 366 6.48 12.39 16.38
N ASP A 367 6.37 13.68 16.70
CA ASP A 367 7.50 14.50 17.14
C ASP A 367 8.07 13.96 18.45
N ASP A 368 7.24 13.68 19.46
CA ASP A 368 7.67 13.06 20.71
C ASP A 368 8.37 11.71 20.47
N PHE A 369 7.87 10.90 19.54
CA PHE A 369 8.51 9.63 19.16
C PHE A 369 9.87 9.88 18.49
N ASN A 370 9.95 10.79 17.53
CA ASN A 370 11.19 11.14 16.85
C ASN A 370 12.21 11.76 17.83
N ASP A 371 11.77 12.62 18.73
CA ASP A 371 12.61 13.21 19.79
C ASP A 371 13.19 12.14 20.73
N SER A 372 12.40 11.10 21.04
CA SER A 372 12.88 9.98 21.87
C SER A 372 14.03 9.20 21.24
N ARG A 373 14.21 9.32 19.93
CA ARG A 373 15.29 8.67 19.17
C ARG A 373 16.57 9.50 19.09
N MET A 374 16.54 10.76 19.53
CA MET A 374 17.69 11.66 19.53
C MET A 374 18.89 11.07 20.29
N GLY A 375 20.05 11.08 19.65
CA GLY A 375 21.30 10.53 20.19
C GLY A 375 21.43 8.99 20.13
N THR A 376 20.36 8.27 19.78
CA THR A 376 20.41 6.81 19.58
C THR A 376 21.11 6.46 18.27
N VAL A 377 21.67 5.26 18.18
CA VAL A 377 22.15 4.68 16.93
C VAL A 377 21.12 3.68 16.42
N VAL A 378 20.66 3.90 15.21
CA VAL A 378 19.68 3.03 14.54
C VAL A 378 20.29 2.41 13.27
N GLU A 379 19.89 1.19 12.95
CA GLU A 379 20.24 0.57 11.68
C GLU A 379 19.37 1.19 10.59
N VAL A 380 20.00 1.69 9.53
CA VAL A 380 19.35 2.35 8.39
C VAL A 380 19.66 1.59 7.12
N LEU A 381 18.60 1.20 6.39
CA LEU A 381 18.69 0.76 5.00
C LEU A 381 18.79 2.01 4.11
N CYS A 382 19.92 2.18 3.45
CA CYS A 382 20.16 3.30 2.55
C CYS A 382 19.30 3.14 1.28
N ASP A 383 18.45 4.14 0.99
CA ASP A 383 17.64 4.19 -0.23
C ASP A 383 18.39 4.92 -1.37
N GLY A 384 19.48 5.66 -1.06
CA GLY A 384 20.33 6.35 -2.03
C GLY A 384 20.85 7.69 -1.54
N PHE A 385 21.21 8.55 -2.49
CA PHE A 385 21.73 9.90 -2.24
C PHE A 385 20.79 10.96 -2.80
N ASP A 386 20.30 11.84 -1.95
CA ASP A 386 19.48 12.98 -2.35
C ASP A 386 20.38 14.14 -2.75
N GLN A 387 20.40 14.47 -4.05
CA GLN A 387 21.23 15.54 -4.60
C GLN A 387 20.77 16.95 -4.16
N GLN A 388 19.51 17.14 -3.80
CA GLN A 388 19.01 18.44 -3.35
C GLN A 388 19.40 18.69 -1.89
N ALA A 389 19.22 17.68 -1.04
CA ALA A 389 19.65 17.74 0.35
C ALA A 389 21.17 17.58 0.51
N MET A 390 21.89 17.07 -0.51
CA MET A 390 23.30 16.69 -0.44
C MET A 390 23.61 15.72 0.71
N GLN A 391 22.72 14.76 0.93
CA GLN A 391 22.80 13.76 2.00
C GLN A 391 22.36 12.40 1.49
N PHE A 392 22.84 11.35 2.15
CA PHE A 392 22.26 10.03 1.99
C PHE A 392 20.86 10.02 2.62
N VAL A 393 19.99 9.22 2.06
CA VAL A 393 18.62 9.04 2.55
C VAL A 393 18.34 7.56 2.73
N GLY A 394 17.61 7.22 3.78
CA GLY A 394 17.26 5.83 4.07
C GLY A 394 16.15 5.73 5.11
N ARG A 395 15.94 4.53 5.58
CA ARG A 395 14.88 4.19 6.54
C ARG A 395 15.40 3.21 7.58
N SER A 396 14.91 3.34 8.80
CA SER A 396 15.06 2.30 9.81
C SER A 396 13.85 1.34 9.79
N TYR A 397 13.81 0.43 10.75
CA TYR A 397 12.65 -0.42 10.93
C TYR A 397 11.36 0.37 11.18
N ALA A 398 11.46 1.58 11.72
CA ALA A 398 10.35 2.43 12.13
C ALA A 398 9.75 3.28 11.00
N GLU A 399 10.33 3.24 9.81
CA GLU A 399 9.84 3.95 8.61
C GLU A 399 9.56 2.96 7.48
N SER A 400 8.36 3.00 6.93
CA SER A 400 7.99 2.25 5.73
C SER A 400 8.22 3.10 4.46
N PRO A 401 8.67 2.50 3.34
CA PRO A 401 8.88 3.25 2.11
C PRO A 401 7.60 3.92 1.64
N ASP A 402 7.73 5.13 1.11
CA ASP A 402 6.71 5.93 0.43
C ASP A 402 5.56 6.47 1.30
N ILE A 403 5.44 6.03 2.56
CA ILE A 403 4.32 6.40 3.44
C ILE A 403 4.71 7.03 4.78
N ASP A 404 5.95 6.85 5.21
CA ASP A 404 6.49 7.46 6.44
C ASP A 404 7.64 8.42 6.11
N GLY A 405 8.13 9.16 7.11
CA GLY A 405 9.30 10.03 6.99
C GLY A 405 10.58 9.25 6.70
N ARG A 406 11.65 9.96 6.37
CA ARG A 406 12.95 9.42 6.00
C ARG A 406 14.01 9.83 7.02
N ILE A 407 15.15 9.18 6.94
CA ILE A 407 16.35 9.51 7.70
C ILE A 407 17.39 10.04 6.72
N TYR A 408 17.71 11.33 6.80
CA TYR A 408 18.82 11.94 6.06
C TYR A 408 20.08 11.84 6.90
N PHE A 409 21.19 11.41 6.30
CA PHE A 409 22.43 11.26 7.06
C PHE A 409 23.67 11.62 6.25
N THR A 410 24.72 12.00 6.95
CA THR A 410 26.04 12.25 6.38
C THR A 410 26.95 11.09 6.69
N ALA A 411 27.86 10.77 5.75
CA ALA A 411 28.92 9.78 5.90
C ALA A 411 30.23 10.37 5.38
N ASP A 412 31.36 9.83 5.83
CA ASP A 412 32.71 10.20 5.38
C ASP A 412 33.17 9.41 4.13
N HIS A 413 32.35 8.43 3.70
CA HIS A 413 32.55 7.63 2.51
C HIS A 413 31.22 7.44 1.77
N GLU A 414 31.28 6.87 0.58
CA GLU A 414 30.11 6.54 -0.23
C GLU A 414 29.36 5.35 0.40
N VAL A 415 28.03 5.47 0.51
CA VAL A 415 27.12 4.41 0.97
C VAL A 415 26.23 4.01 -0.20
N GLU A 416 26.23 2.74 -0.54
CA GLU A 416 25.43 2.25 -1.66
C GLU A 416 23.93 2.08 -1.29
N ALA A 417 23.05 2.28 -2.26
CA ALA A 417 21.64 1.96 -2.09
C ALA A 417 21.46 0.45 -1.81
N GLY A 418 20.70 0.11 -0.77
CA GLY A 418 20.54 -1.27 -0.29
C GLY A 418 21.55 -1.70 0.78
N GLU A 419 22.49 -0.83 1.17
CA GLU A 419 23.40 -1.08 2.27
C GLU A 419 22.75 -0.76 3.62
N PHE A 420 23.02 -1.59 4.63
CA PHE A 420 22.62 -1.33 6.02
C PHE A 420 23.77 -0.66 6.76
N VAL A 421 23.48 0.50 7.34
CA VAL A 421 24.49 1.29 8.07
C VAL A 421 23.99 1.76 9.41
N PRO A 422 24.86 1.81 10.45
CA PRO A 422 24.49 2.40 11.72
C PRO A 422 24.49 3.94 11.60
N VAL A 423 23.38 4.58 11.94
CA VAL A 423 23.25 6.04 11.92
C VAL A 423 22.88 6.56 13.29
N ARG A 424 23.66 7.51 13.82
CA ARG A 424 23.34 8.25 15.04
C ARG A 424 22.40 9.39 14.70
N ILE A 425 21.20 9.36 15.26
CA ILE A 425 20.19 10.41 15.06
C ILE A 425 20.63 11.68 15.78
N THR A 426 20.66 12.80 15.07
CA THR A 426 21.13 14.11 15.54
C THR A 426 20.08 15.20 15.44
N GLY A 427 18.99 15.00 14.71
CA GLY A 427 17.92 15.98 14.55
C GLY A 427 16.61 15.32 14.13
N ALA A 428 15.51 16.03 14.37
CA ALA A 428 14.18 15.70 13.89
C ALA A 428 13.51 17.01 13.42
N MET A 429 12.85 16.97 12.24
CA MET A 429 12.13 18.13 11.69
C MET A 429 11.10 17.65 10.68
N ASP A 430 9.88 18.15 10.81
CA ASP A 430 8.77 17.92 9.86
C ASP A 430 8.50 16.42 9.57
N GLY A 431 8.63 15.57 10.63
CA GLY A 431 8.42 14.13 10.52
C GLY A 431 9.62 13.34 10.01
N GLU A 432 10.67 13.99 9.57
CA GLU A 432 11.92 13.39 9.09
C GLU A 432 13.01 13.45 10.18
N LEU A 433 13.99 12.56 10.06
CA LEU A 433 15.13 12.51 10.95
C LEU A 433 16.41 12.88 10.20
N THR A 434 17.35 13.46 10.93
CA THR A 434 18.72 13.68 10.44
C THR A 434 19.72 12.94 11.31
N GLY A 435 20.84 12.52 10.71
CA GLY A 435 21.84 11.77 11.45
C GLY A 435 23.23 11.82 10.80
N GLN A 436 24.13 11.09 11.42
CA GLN A 436 25.49 10.88 10.96
C GLN A 436 25.82 9.40 11.04
N LEU A 437 26.57 8.89 10.08
CA LEU A 437 27.11 7.54 10.16
C LEU A 437 27.82 7.37 11.51
N ALA A 438 27.47 6.30 12.24
CA ALA A 438 28.14 5.95 13.49
C ALA A 438 29.34 5.03 13.21
N GLU A 439 30.41 5.21 14.02
CA GLU A 439 31.60 4.34 13.98
C GLU A 439 31.29 2.91 14.49
#